data_6ba829cfa19163ac24a7c8b97db50dae
#
_entry.id   6ba829cfa19163ac24a7c8b97db50dae
#
_cell.length_a   1.000
_cell.length_b   1.000
_cell.length_c   1.000
_cell.angle_alpha   90.00
_cell.angle_beta   90.00
_cell.angle_gamma   90.00
#
_symmetry.space_group_name_H-M   'P 1'
#
loop_
_entity.id
_entity.type
_entity.pdbx_description
1 polymer ?
#
loop_
_entity_poly.entity_id
_entity_poly.type
_entity_poly.pdbx_seq_one_letter_code
_entity_poly.pdbx_strand_id
1 'polypeptide(L)'
;GNVSAGTSVFAMIVLDKPLKQVHPEIDMVTTPQGAPVAMVHCNTCTSDLDGWVNLMGEMTEAAGTTLTKSQLYNLFYQKALQGDADCGGLINFNYFSGEPVTGISDGRPTFIRRPNAKFNLANFARAQLYSCIATLKYGLDILFEQEQVTVDNLLGHGGLFKVPVVGQKLLAGALGVPVSVMKTAGEGGPWGMALLAGYCLNRNKDENLENYLQNHIFIHSEGNTQTPDKADQFGFFAFMKEYIRCLPVERAAVDALR
;
A
#
# COMPACT_ATOMS: atom_id res chain seq x y z
N GLY A 1 -7.16 9.58 6.95
CA GLY A 1 -7.49 8.49 6.06
C GLY A 1 -6.90 7.15 6.50
N ASN A 2 -7.18 6.09 5.74
CA ASN A 2 -6.59 4.77 5.98
C ASN A 2 -6.13 4.10 4.68
N VAL A 3 -5.19 3.17 4.82
CA VAL A 3 -4.71 2.29 3.73
C VAL A 3 -4.84 0.85 4.17
N SER A 4 -5.58 0.06 3.40
CA SER A 4 -5.66 -1.40 3.56
C SER A 4 -4.85 -2.06 2.45
N ALA A 5 -3.81 -2.80 2.81
CA ALA A 5 -2.88 -3.42 1.88
C ALA A 5 -2.75 -4.92 2.13
N GLY A 6 -3.45 -5.70 1.34
CA GLY A 6 -3.46 -7.17 1.33
C GLY A 6 -3.19 -7.70 -0.07
N THR A 7 -4.05 -8.58 -0.59
CA THR A 7 -4.05 -9.04 -1.99
C THR A 7 -4.23 -7.86 -2.94
N SER A 8 -5.19 -6.99 -2.65
CA SER A 8 -5.40 -5.68 -3.24
C SER A 8 -4.96 -4.58 -2.28
N VAL A 9 -4.89 -3.35 -2.74
CA VAL A 9 -4.65 -2.18 -1.89
C VAL A 9 -5.67 -1.10 -2.19
N PHE A 10 -6.17 -0.47 -1.13
CA PHE A 10 -7.00 0.72 -1.27
C PHE A 10 -6.67 1.76 -0.20
N ALA A 11 -6.83 3.02 -0.55
CA ALA A 11 -6.79 4.14 0.36
C ALA A 11 -8.16 4.81 0.41
N MET A 12 -8.62 5.12 1.60
CA MET A 12 -9.84 5.87 1.86
C MET A 12 -9.48 7.19 2.53
N ILE A 13 -9.79 8.30 1.88
CA ILE A 13 -9.48 9.64 2.37
C ILE A 13 -10.80 10.35 2.66
N VAL A 14 -11.01 10.69 3.94
CA VAL A 14 -12.17 11.48 4.37
C VAL A 14 -11.98 12.91 3.87
N LEU A 15 -12.98 13.43 3.20
CA LEU A 15 -12.94 14.75 2.56
C LEU A 15 -13.70 15.80 3.38
N ASP A 16 -13.12 16.98 3.52
CA ASP A 16 -13.81 18.15 4.12
C ASP A 16 -14.80 18.79 3.13
N LYS A 17 -14.62 18.58 1.84
CA LYS A 17 -15.46 19.14 0.76
C LYS A 17 -15.51 18.19 -0.44
N PRO A 18 -16.56 18.28 -1.29
CA PRO A 18 -16.64 17.50 -2.51
C PRO A 18 -15.45 17.72 -3.45
N LEU A 19 -15.12 16.71 -4.25
CA LEU A 19 -14.15 16.85 -5.34
C LEU A 19 -14.62 17.87 -6.37
N LYS A 20 -13.69 18.52 -7.06
CA LYS A 20 -13.98 19.54 -8.09
C LYS A 20 -14.59 18.94 -9.35
N GLN A 21 -14.24 17.69 -9.63
CA GLN A 21 -14.73 16.96 -10.80
C GLN A 21 -14.83 15.46 -10.54
N VAL A 22 -15.45 14.73 -11.45
CA VAL A 22 -15.52 13.26 -11.42
C VAL A 22 -14.22 12.69 -12.01
N HIS A 23 -13.63 11.72 -11.30
CA HIS A 23 -12.48 10.95 -11.75
C HIS A 23 -12.86 9.47 -11.82
N PRO A 24 -12.73 8.82 -12.99
CA PRO A 24 -13.08 7.40 -13.14
C PRO A 24 -12.25 6.46 -12.24
N GLU A 25 -11.07 6.90 -11.80
CA GLU A 25 -10.14 6.17 -10.94
C GLU A 25 -10.47 6.29 -9.44
N ILE A 26 -11.44 7.14 -9.09
CA ILE A 26 -11.80 7.44 -7.68
C ILE A 26 -13.23 7.02 -7.42
N ASP A 27 -13.41 6.07 -6.52
CA ASP A 27 -14.73 5.69 -6.02
C ASP A 27 -15.14 6.62 -4.88
N MET A 28 -16.38 7.11 -4.92
CA MET A 28 -16.93 7.92 -3.83
C MET A 28 -17.78 7.06 -2.91
N VAL A 29 -17.39 6.99 -1.66
CA VAL A 29 -18.10 6.30 -0.57
C VAL A 29 -18.33 7.25 0.60
N THR A 30 -18.85 6.76 1.72
CA THR A 30 -19.12 7.59 2.91
C THR A 30 -18.61 6.92 4.17
N THR A 31 -18.30 7.73 5.19
CA THR A 31 -18.18 7.24 6.57
C THR A 31 -19.56 6.79 7.09
N PRO A 32 -19.63 6.03 8.19
CA PRO A 32 -20.91 5.69 8.82
C PRO A 32 -21.76 6.89 9.23
N GLN A 33 -21.16 8.07 9.42
CA GLN A 33 -21.85 9.34 9.72
C GLN A 33 -22.21 10.14 8.46
N GLY A 34 -21.86 9.65 7.26
CA GLY A 34 -22.21 10.31 6.00
C GLY A 34 -21.19 11.32 5.47
N ALA A 35 -20.01 11.45 6.09
CA ALA A 35 -18.95 12.27 5.52
C ALA A 35 -18.42 11.65 4.22
N PRO A 36 -18.15 12.46 3.17
CA PRO A 36 -17.67 11.94 1.89
C PRO A 36 -16.26 11.36 2.01
N VAL A 37 -16.02 10.26 1.34
CA VAL A 37 -14.72 9.58 1.31
C VAL A 37 -14.34 9.30 -0.13
N ALA A 38 -13.16 9.75 -0.54
CA ALA A 38 -12.55 9.37 -1.81
C ALA A 38 -11.76 8.08 -1.61
N MET A 39 -12.05 7.04 -2.41
CA MET A 39 -11.37 5.76 -2.37
C MET A 39 -10.61 5.52 -3.67
N VAL A 40 -9.30 5.30 -3.55
CA VAL A 40 -8.47 4.74 -4.62
C VAL A 40 -8.36 3.24 -4.36
N HIS A 41 -8.81 2.42 -5.30
CA HIS A 41 -8.75 0.97 -5.20
C HIS A 41 -7.89 0.39 -6.33
N CYS A 42 -6.88 -0.39 -5.96
CA CYS A 42 -5.99 -1.11 -6.86
C CYS A 42 -6.16 -2.61 -6.65
N ASN A 43 -6.29 -3.35 -7.75
CA ASN A 43 -6.56 -4.78 -7.72
C ASN A 43 -5.38 -5.61 -7.24
N THR A 44 -4.15 -5.08 -7.36
CA THR A 44 -2.92 -5.82 -7.09
C THR A 44 -2.09 -5.14 -5.99
N CYS A 45 -1.57 -5.95 -5.05
CA CYS A 45 -0.65 -5.47 -4.02
C CYS A 45 0.39 -6.56 -3.69
N THR A 46 0.15 -7.45 -2.71
CA THR A 46 1.18 -8.36 -2.19
C THR A 46 1.18 -9.75 -2.84
N SER A 47 0.30 -10.05 -3.80
CA SER A 47 0.21 -11.40 -4.38
C SER A 47 1.47 -11.82 -5.15
N ASP A 48 2.06 -10.91 -5.94
CA ASP A 48 3.32 -11.16 -6.65
C ASP A 48 4.50 -11.29 -5.67
N LEU A 49 4.53 -10.46 -4.65
CA LEU A 49 5.51 -10.55 -3.56
C LEU A 49 5.48 -11.92 -2.88
N ASP A 50 4.29 -12.50 -2.66
CA ASP A 50 4.14 -13.85 -2.12
C ASP A 50 4.85 -14.90 -3.00
N GLY A 51 4.69 -14.80 -4.33
CA GLY A 51 5.37 -15.66 -5.30
C GLY A 51 6.89 -15.59 -5.19
N TRP A 52 7.44 -14.36 -5.14
CA TRP A 52 8.88 -14.16 -5.00
C TRP A 52 9.44 -14.65 -3.67
N VAL A 53 8.72 -14.41 -2.57
CA VAL A 53 9.13 -14.90 -1.23
C VAL A 53 9.12 -16.43 -1.18
N ASN A 54 8.12 -17.08 -1.80
CA ASN A 54 8.06 -18.53 -1.88
C ASN A 54 9.23 -19.08 -2.71
N LEU A 55 9.53 -18.49 -3.88
CA LEU A 55 10.66 -18.90 -4.73
C LEU A 55 12.00 -18.79 -3.98
N MET A 56 12.19 -17.73 -3.18
CA MET A 56 13.38 -17.59 -2.34
C MET A 56 13.42 -18.63 -1.21
N GLY A 57 12.25 -19.04 -0.69
CA GLY A 57 12.13 -20.13 0.27
C GLY A 57 12.62 -21.45 -0.31
N GLU A 58 12.18 -21.80 -1.53
CA GLU A 58 12.65 -22.98 -2.26
C GLU A 58 14.16 -22.97 -2.48
N MET A 59 14.74 -21.79 -2.80
CA MET A 59 16.17 -21.64 -3.00
C MET A 59 16.94 -21.86 -1.68
N THR A 60 16.46 -21.33 -0.54
CA THR A 60 17.11 -21.54 0.75
C THR A 60 17.02 -22.99 1.19
N GLU A 61 15.90 -23.67 0.94
CA GLU A 61 15.71 -25.08 1.22
C GLU A 61 16.66 -25.94 0.39
N ALA A 62 16.80 -25.68 -0.91
CA ALA A 62 17.73 -26.34 -1.79
C ALA A 62 19.20 -26.14 -1.35
N ALA A 63 19.50 -25.02 -0.70
CA ALA A 63 20.82 -24.75 -0.10
C ALA A 63 21.01 -25.35 1.32
N GLY A 64 20.05 -26.17 1.79
CA GLY A 64 20.11 -26.85 3.09
C GLY A 64 19.67 -26.00 4.28
N THR A 65 18.97 -24.89 4.05
CA THR A 65 18.45 -24.02 5.12
C THR A 65 16.94 -23.87 4.99
N THR A 66 16.19 -24.39 5.94
CA THR A 66 14.73 -24.23 5.97
C THR A 66 14.35 -23.01 6.82
N LEU A 67 13.69 -22.04 6.20
CA LEU A 67 13.13 -20.86 6.87
C LEU A 67 11.60 -20.92 6.88
N THR A 68 11.00 -20.48 7.98
CA THR A 68 9.54 -20.29 8.03
C THR A 68 9.13 -19.12 7.13
N LYS A 69 7.88 -19.13 6.67
CA LYS A 69 7.34 -18.03 5.85
C LYS A 69 7.50 -16.67 6.52
N SER A 70 7.30 -16.59 7.84
CA SER A 70 7.51 -15.37 8.62
C SER A 70 8.96 -14.89 8.62
N GLN A 71 9.92 -15.81 8.72
CA GLN A 71 11.35 -15.47 8.64
C GLN A 71 11.76 -14.98 7.26
N LEU A 72 11.23 -15.60 6.20
CA LEU A 72 11.46 -15.17 4.81
C LEU A 72 10.93 -13.76 4.58
N TYR A 73 9.68 -13.47 4.98
CA TYR A 73 9.12 -12.11 4.89
C TYR A 73 9.94 -11.09 5.67
N ASN A 74 10.29 -11.40 6.93
CA ASN A 74 11.09 -10.49 7.73
C ASN A 74 12.45 -10.19 7.07
N LEU A 75 13.14 -11.23 6.60
CA LEU A 75 14.42 -11.08 5.90
C LEU A 75 14.26 -10.22 4.63
N PHE A 76 13.24 -10.50 3.82
CA PHE A 76 13.00 -9.79 2.57
C PHE A 76 12.69 -8.31 2.81
N TYR A 77 11.82 -8.00 3.76
CA TYR A 77 11.46 -6.64 4.12
C TYR A 77 12.65 -5.86 4.72
N GLN A 78 13.42 -6.49 5.62
CA GLN A 78 14.62 -5.85 6.17
C GLN A 78 15.70 -5.61 5.10
N LYS A 79 15.79 -6.49 4.10
CA LYS A 79 16.68 -6.28 2.94
C LYS A 79 16.22 -5.10 2.09
N ALA A 80 14.93 -4.89 1.92
CA ALA A 80 14.41 -3.75 1.16
C ALA A 80 14.84 -2.39 1.75
N LEU A 81 14.96 -2.27 3.07
CA LEU A 81 15.46 -1.05 3.72
C LEU A 81 16.94 -0.74 3.41
N GLN A 82 17.70 -1.73 2.97
CA GLN A 82 19.12 -1.59 2.60
C GLN A 82 19.31 -1.25 1.12
N GLY A 83 18.22 -1.27 0.32
CA GLY A 83 18.26 -0.93 -1.10
C GLY A 83 18.41 0.57 -1.33
N ASP A 84 18.95 0.90 -2.51
CA ASP A 84 18.95 2.29 -3.00
C ASP A 84 17.51 2.84 -3.00
N ALA A 85 17.34 4.11 -2.69
CA ALA A 85 16.02 4.71 -2.53
C ALA A 85 15.16 4.69 -3.82
N ASP A 86 15.81 4.59 -4.99
CA ASP A 86 15.21 4.45 -6.33
C ASP A 86 15.18 2.99 -6.84
N CYS A 87 15.42 2.01 -5.96
CA CYS A 87 15.54 0.59 -6.30
C CYS A 87 16.70 0.26 -7.25
N GLY A 88 17.70 1.15 -7.40
CA GLY A 88 18.84 0.94 -8.30
C GLY A 88 18.46 0.79 -9.78
N GLY A 89 17.32 1.36 -10.18
CA GLY A 89 16.80 1.30 -11.55
C GLY A 89 16.05 0.01 -11.90
N LEU A 90 15.58 -0.71 -10.90
CA LEU A 90 14.70 -1.89 -11.07
C LEU A 90 13.24 -1.47 -11.04
N ILE A 91 12.43 -2.04 -11.94
CA ILE A 91 10.98 -1.81 -12.02
C ILE A 91 10.28 -3.16 -11.97
N ASN A 92 9.19 -3.22 -11.20
CA ASN A 92 8.32 -4.40 -11.16
C ASN A 92 6.86 -3.97 -11.32
N PHE A 93 6.14 -4.64 -12.20
CA PHE A 93 4.69 -4.62 -12.29
C PHE A 93 4.17 -5.91 -11.67
N ASN A 94 3.42 -5.78 -10.59
CA ASN A 94 2.87 -6.91 -9.83
C ASN A 94 1.44 -7.28 -10.28
N TYR A 95 1.09 -7.05 -11.54
CA TYR A 95 -0.27 -7.16 -12.07
C TYR A 95 -0.64 -8.61 -12.35
N PHE A 96 -1.38 -9.24 -11.43
CA PHE A 96 -2.02 -10.55 -11.66
C PHE A 96 -3.39 -10.44 -12.35
N SER A 97 -3.97 -9.25 -12.35
CA SER A 97 -5.24 -8.94 -13.00
C SER A 97 -5.17 -7.54 -13.61
N GLY A 98 -6.21 -7.15 -14.33
CA GLY A 98 -6.33 -5.79 -14.82
C GLY A 98 -6.29 -4.77 -13.68
N GLU A 99 -5.77 -3.59 -14.00
CA GLU A 99 -5.61 -2.49 -13.04
C GLU A 99 -6.27 -1.22 -13.58
N PRO A 100 -7.52 -0.96 -13.18
CA PRO A 100 -8.31 0.16 -13.69
C PRO A 100 -7.62 1.51 -13.51
N VAL A 101 -6.92 1.71 -12.39
CA VAL A 101 -6.22 2.96 -12.08
C VAL A 101 -5.19 3.32 -13.14
N THR A 102 -4.54 2.35 -13.77
CA THR A 102 -3.58 2.55 -14.87
C THR A 102 -4.16 2.27 -16.25
N GLY A 103 -5.45 1.92 -16.34
CA GLY A 103 -6.15 1.61 -17.58
C GLY A 103 -5.62 0.36 -18.28
N ILE A 104 -5.14 -0.64 -17.52
CA ILE A 104 -4.67 -1.93 -18.03
C ILE A 104 -5.74 -2.99 -17.74
N SER A 105 -6.27 -3.63 -18.79
CA SER A 105 -7.45 -4.50 -18.71
C SER A 105 -7.18 -5.92 -18.20
N ASP A 106 -5.95 -6.38 -18.26
CA ASP A 106 -5.48 -7.70 -17.78
C ASP A 106 -4.07 -7.54 -17.21
N GLY A 107 -3.52 -8.52 -16.50
CA GLY A 107 -2.22 -8.43 -15.86
C GLY A 107 -1.21 -9.44 -16.37
N ARG A 108 0.06 -9.05 -16.43
CA ARG A 108 1.21 -9.94 -16.65
C ARG A 108 2.34 -9.49 -15.73
N PRO A 109 2.56 -10.13 -14.58
CA PRO A 109 3.65 -9.73 -13.69
C PRO A 109 4.97 -9.62 -14.45
N THR A 110 5.55 -8.42 -14.48
CA THR A 110 6.69 -8.11 -15.36
C THR A 110 7.80 -7.43 -14.56
N PHE A 111 9.00 -8.02 -14.61
CA PHE A 111 10.19 -7.43 -14.00
C PHE A 111 11.12 -6.87 -15.08
N ILE A 112 11.46 -5.58 -14.95
CA ILE A 112 12.25 -4.84 -15.93
C ILE A 112 13.51 -4.29 -15.28
N ARG A 113 14.63 -4.41 -15.98
CA ARG A 113 15.88 -3.76 -15.61
C ARG A 113 16.71 -3.38 -16.83
N ARG A 114 17.45 -2.28 -16.72
CA ARG A 114 18.47 -1.93 -17.71
C ARG A 114 19.73 -2.77 -17.46
N PRO A 115 20.61 -2.95 -18.48
CA PRO A 115 21.87 -3.68 -18.32
C PRO A 115 22.77 -3.12 -17.22
N ASN A 116 22.72 -1.81 -16.98
CA ASN A 116 23.52 -1.10 -15.97
C ASN A 116 22.79 -0.88 -14.64
N ALA A 117 21.60 -1.45 -14.44
CA ALA A 117 20.88 -1.37 -13.17
C ALA A 117 21.65 -2.10 -12.06
N LYS A 118 21.56 -1.59 -10.83
CA LYS A 118 22.18 -2.20 -9.65
C LYS A 118 21.33 -3.40 -9.17
N PHE A 119 21.50 -4.52 -9.83
CA PHE A 119 20.74 -5.73 -9.56
C PHE A 119 21.34 -6.52 -8.39
N ASN A 120 20.72 -6.37 -7.22
CA ASN A 120 21.05 -7.09 -5.99
C ASN A 120 19.79 -7.35 -5.17
N LEU A 121 19.86 -8.19 -4.14
CA LEU A 121 18.71 -8.59 -3.34
C LEU A 121 18.03 -7.41 -2.65
N ALA A 122 18.78 -6.43 -2.17
CA ALA A 122 18.22 -5.28 -1.46
C ALA A 122 17.39 -4.38 -2.38
N ASN A 123 17.92 -4.06 -3.56
CA ASN A 123 17.19 -3.29 -4.58
C ASN A 123 16.00 -4.07 -5.14
N PHE A 124 16.16 -5.38 -5.36
CA PHE A 124 15.07 -6.23 -5.80
C PHE A 124 13.94 -6.25 -4.77
N ALA A 125 14.24 -6.50 -3.51
CA ALA A 125 13.24 -6.52 -2.44
C ALA A 125 12.52 -5.16 -2.30
N ARG A 126 13.26 -4.06 -2.43
CA ARG A 126 12.67 -2.72 -2.39
C ARG A 126 11.75 -2.46 -3.59
N ALA A 127 12.14 -2.89 -4.79
CA ALA A 127 11.31 -2.75 -5.99
C ALA A 127 10.00 -3.56 -5.87
N GLN A 128 10.05 -4.75 -5.27
CA GLN A 128 8.85 -5.55 -5.01
C GLN A 128 7.90 -4.86 -4.03
N LEU A 129 8.41 -4.25 -2.95
CA LEU A 129 7.59 -3.50 -2.00
C LEU A 129 7.07 -2.19 -2.60
N TYR A 130 7.87 -1.52 -3.43
CA TYR A 130 7.42 -0.32 -4.13
C TYR A 130 6.33 -0.62 -5.16
N SER A 131 6.37 -1.76 -5.84
CA SER A 131 5.29 -2.15 -6.76
C SER A 131 3.94 -2.32 -6.06
N CYS A 132 3.94 -2.76 -4.78
CA CYS A 132 2.72 -2.82 -3.97
C CYS A 132 2.11 -1.44 -3.66
N ILE A 133 2.89 -0.36 -3.81
CA ILE A 133 2.50 1.01 -3.46
C ILE A 133 2.30 1.87 -4.74
N ALA A 134 2.98 1.52 -5.82
CA ALA A 134 3.10 2.36 -7.01
C ALA A 134 1.75 2.72 -7.65
N THR A 135 0.88 1.73 -7.83
CA THR A 135 -0.45 1.94 -8.42
C THR A 135 -1.33 2.79 -7.51
N LEU A 136 -1.27 2.54 -6.19
CA LEU A 136 -1.97 3.36 -5.21
C LEU A 136 -1.51 4.82 -5.26
N LYS A 137 -0.18 5.06 -5.33
CA LYS A 137 0.37 6.41 -5.47
C LYS A 137 -0.11 7.08 -6.74
N TYR A 138 -0.11 6.35 -7.87
CA TYR A 138 -0.59 6.87 -9.15
C TYR A 138 -2.04 7.38 -9.05
N GLY A 139 -2.93 6.62 -8.41
CA GLY A 139 -4.31 7.05 -8.17
C GLY A 139 -4.44 8.17 -7.13
N LEU A 140 -3.66 8.13 -6.04
CA LEU A 140 -3.68 9.18 -5.02
C LEU A 140 -3.14 10.53 -5.52
N ASP A 141 -2.28 10.55 -6.54
CA ASP A 141 -1.83 11.80 -7.16
C ASP A 141 -2.96 12.60 -7.78
N ILE A 142 -4.05 11.95 -8.19
CA ILE A 142 -5.29 12.64 -8.61
C ILE A 142 -5.82 13.49 -7.46
N LEU A 143 -5.90 12.92 -6.25
CA LEU A 143 -6.39 13.65 -5.07
C LEU A 143 -5.40 14.74 -4.64
N PHE A 144 -4.11 14.43 -4.59
CA PHE A 144 -3.10 15.34 -4.07
C PHE A 144 -2.78 16.48 -5.03
N GLU A 145 -2.65 16.19 -6.34
CA GLU A 145 -2.19 17.17 -7.33
C GLU A 145 -3.33 17.88 -8.04
N GLN A 146 -4.41 17.17 -8.43
CA GLN A 146 -5.52 17.77 -9.18
C GLN A 146 -6.58 18.35 -8.25
N GLU A 147 -6.96 17.62 -7.21
CA GLU A 147 -7.99 18.02 -6.25
C GLU A 147 -7.43 18.84 -5.08
N GLN A 148 -6.10 18.86 -4.89
CA GLN A 148 -5.41 19.58 -3.81
C GLN A 148 -5.86 19.12 -2.41
N VAL A 149 -6.15 17.82 -2.29
CA VAL A 149 -6.49 17.21 -1.00
C VAL A 149 -5.21 17.07 -0.17
N THR A 150 -5.26 17.52 1.07
CA THR A 150 -4.19 17.34 2.05
C THR A 150 -4.54 16.23 3.04
N VAL A 151 -3.56 15.46 3.44
CA VAL A 151 -3.73 14.34 4.37
C VAL A 151 -2.72 14.49 5.51
N ASP A 152 -3.20 14.59 6.74
CA ASP A 152 -2.35 14.78 7.91
C ASP A 152 -1.72 13.46 8.37
N ASN A 153 -2.47 12.36 8.27
CA ASN A 153 -2.02 11.03 8.69
C ASN A 153 -2.83 9.92 8.01
N LEU A 154 -2.19 8.79 7.76
CA LEU A 154 -2.83 7.57 7.25
C LEU A 154 -2.70 6.44 8.27
N LEU A 155 -3.79 5.73 8.52
CA LEU A 155 -3.80 4.50 9.29
C LEU A 155 -3.58 3.31 8.36
N GLY A 156 -2.45 2.62 8.54
CA GLY A 156 -2.10 1.43 7.75
C GLY A 156 -2.59 0.14 8.40
N HIS A 157 -3.17 -0.77 7.61
CA HIS A 157 -3.52 -2.12 8.05
C HIS A 157 -3.40 -3.15 6.91
N GLY A 158 -3.35 -4.43 7.27
CA GLY A 158 -3.22 -5.53 6.31
C GLY A 158 -1.79 -6.08 6.16
N GLY A 159 -1.61 -6.95 5.15
CA GLY A 159 -0.41 -7.78 4.99
C GLY A 159 0.90 -7.01 4.83
N LEU A 160 0.88 -5.87 4.13
CA LEU A 160 2.06 -5.02 3.93
C LEU A 160 2.67 -4.52 5.25
N PHE A 161 1.86 -4.40 6.30
CA PHE A 161 2.26 -3.87 7.60
C PHE A 161 2.57 -4.96 8.64
N LYS A 162 2.49 -6.25 8.29
CA LYS A 162 2.77 -7.37 9.22
C LYS A 162 4.24 -7.42 9.66
N VAL A 163 5.17 -6.96 8.83
CA VAL A 163 6.56 -6.75 9.24
C VAL A 163 6.68 -5.34 9.82
N PRO A 164 6.94 -5.21 11.13
CA PRO A 164 6.94 -3.91 11.79
C PRO A 164 7.86 -2.89 11.11
N VAL A 165 7.39 -1.65 11.04
CA VAL A 165 8.11 -0.47 10.53
C VAL A 165 8.30 -0.44 9.01
N VAL A 166 8.68 -1.54 8.34
CA VAL A 166 9.17 -1.50 6.95
C VAL A 166 8.13 -1.01 5.97
N GLY A 167 6.99 -1.71 5.83
CA GLY A 167 5.92 -1.29 4.91
C GLY A 167 5.41 0.12 5.23
N GLN A 168 5.33 0.44 6.51
CA GLN A 168 4.92 1.74 7.04
C GLN A 168 5.88 2.87 6.62
N LYS A 169 7.21 2.64 6.79
CA LYS A 169 8.25 3.60 6.41
C LYS A 169 8.26 3.83 4.90
N LEU A 170 8.20 2.74 4.11
CA LEU A 170 8.18 2.84 2.65
C LEU A 170 6.94 3.57 2.13
N LEU A 171 5.76 3.30 2.71
CA LEU A 171 4.53 3.99 2.35
C LEU A 171 4.58 5.48 2.74
N ALA A 172 5.08 5.79 3.94
CA ALA A 172 5.23 7.19 4.37
C ALA A 172 6.16 7.97 3.43
N GLY A 173 7.31 7.39 3.07
CA GLY A 173 8.22 7.96 2.07
C GLY A 173 7.57 8.13 0.70
N ALA A 174 6.83 7.12 0.23
CA ALA A 174 6.17 7.15 -1.07
C ALA A 174 5.09 8.24 -1.19
N LEU A 175 4.29 8.42 -0.13
CA LEU A 175 3.16 9.35 -0.14
C LEU A 175 3.50 10.75 0.38
N GLY A 176 4.61 10.90 1.08
CA GLY A 176 4.95 12.15 1.75
C GLY A 176 4.05 12.46 2.97
N VAL A 177 3.37 11.46 3.51
CA VAL A 177 2.38 11.57 4.60
C VAL A 177 2.80 10.65 5.76
N PRO A 178 2.66 11.08 7.03
CA PRO A 178 2.86 10.19 8.17
C PRO A 178 1.93 8.98 8.10
N VAL A 179 2.46 7.79 8.41
CA VAL A 179 1.69 6.54 8.43
C VAL A 179 1.75 5.94 9.82
N SER A 180 0.58 5.72 10.42
CA SER A 180 0.42 5.10 11.73
C SER A 180 -0.12 3.67 11.58
N VAL A 181 0.42 2.75 12.36
CA VAL A 181 -0.06 1.35 12.42
C VAL A 181 -0.40 1.04 13.87
N MET A 182 -1.66 0.69 14.09
CA MET A 182 -2.16 0.33 15.43
C MET A 182 -1.84 -1.12 15.75
N LYS A 183 -1.76 -1.50 17.02
CA LYS A 183 -1.56 -2.90 17.43
C LYS A 183 -2.65 -3.84 16.89
N THR A 184 -3.84 -3.33 16.63
CA THR A 184 -4.99 -4.05 16.05
C THR A 184 -5.02 -4.06 14.53
N ALA A 185 -3.99 -3.53 13.85
CA ALA A 185 -3.98 -3.30 12.40
C ALA A 185 -4.02 -4.58 11.54
N GLY A 186 -3.83 -5.77 12.12
CA GLY A 186 -3.91 -7.04 11.38
C GLY A 186 -5.29 -7.38 10.82
N GLU A 187 -6.36 -6.85 11.43
CA GLU A 187 -7.77 -7.24 11.19
C GLU A 187 -8.68 -6.02 10.91
N GLY A 188 -8.19 -5.04 10.16
CA GLY A 188 -8.84 -3.73 10.01
C GLY A 188 -10.33 -3.76 9.64
N GLY A 189 -10.73 -4.49 8.61
CA GLY A 189 -12.14 -4.59 8.18
C GLY A 189 -13.04 -5.26 9.22
N PRO A 190 -12.77 -6.50 9.65
CA PRO A 190 -13.52 -7.19 10.71
C PRO A 190 -13.56 -6.39 12.02
N TRP A 191 -12.46 -5.76 12.39
CA TRP A 191 -12.38 -4.88 13.56
C TRP A 191 -13.35 -3.70 13.46
N GLY A 192 -13.39 -2.99 12.34
CA GLY A 192 -14.32 -1.88 12.11
C GLY A 192 -15.79 -2.31 12.20
N MET A 193 -16.14 -3.45 11.62
CA MET A 193 -17.48 -4.02 11.72
C MET A 193 -17.85 -4.37 13.16
N ALA A 194 -16.94 -4.95 13.94
CA ALA A 194 -17.14 -5.25 15.35
C ALA A 194 -17.35 -3.98 16.18
N LEU A 195 -16.63 -2.90 15.88
CA LEU A 195 -16.81 -1.59 16.53
C LEU A 195 -18.20 -1.00 16.28
N LEU A 196 -18.68 -1.06 15.02
CA LEU A 196 -20.02 -0.59 14.67
C LEU A 196 -21.11 -1.41 15.37
N ALA A 197 -20.97 -2.74 15.41
CA ALA A 197 -21.89 -3.60 16.15
C ALA A 197 -21.87 -3.29 17.66
N GLY A 198 -20.68 -3.12 18.23
CA GLY A 198 -20.51 -2.72 19.62
C GLY A 198 -21.16 -1.38 19.93
N TYR A 199 -20.98 -0.38 19.05
CA TYR A 199 -21.66 0.90 19.16
C TYR A 199 -23.18 0.75 19.17
N CYS A 200 -23.75 -0.01 18.24
CA CYS A 200 -25.20 -0.23 18.18
C CYS A 200 -25.77 -0.82 19.45
N LEU A 201 -25.02 -1.71 20.11
CA LEU A 201 -25.49 -2.43 21.29
C LEU A 201 -25.22 -1.71 22.63
N ASN A 202 -24.12 -0.96 22.72
CA ASN A 202 -23.59 -0.49 24.00
C ASN A 202 -23.53 1.03 24.17
N ARG A 203 -23.86 1.81 23.12
CA ARG A 203 -23.83 3.28 23.21
C ARG A 203 -24.81 3.80 24.25
N ASN A 204 -24.44 4.87 24.94
CA ASN A 204 -25.36 5.58 25.78
C ASN A 204 -26.44 6.30 24.93
N LYS A 205 -27.56 6.65 25.58
CA LYS A 205 -28.59 7.47 24.91
C LYS A 205 -27.98 8.77 24.40
N ASP A 206 -28.22 9.09 23.15
CA ASP A 206 -27.74 10.29 22.47
C ASP A 206 -26.19 10.36 22.26
N GLU A 207 -25.44 9.28 22.53
CA GLU A 207 -24.02 9.18 22.23
C GLU A 207 -23.78 8.92 20.74
N ASN A 208 -23.02 9.79 20.09
CA ASN A 208 -22.61 9.59 18.70
C ASN A 208 -21.43 8.60 18.59
N LEU A 209 -21.18 8.10 17.37
CA LEU A 209 -20.13 7.12 17.11
C LEU A 209 -18.73 7.64 17.48
N GLU A 210 -18.44 8.91 17.20
CA GLU A 210 -17.14 9.50 17.49
C GLU A 210 -16.85 9.49 18.98
N ASN A 211 -17.80 10.00 19.79
CA ASN A 211 -17.67 10.01 21.25
C ASN A 211 -17.56 8.59 21.82
N TYR A 212 -18.35 7.64 21.29
CA TYR A 212 -18.25 6.23 21.69
C TYR A 212 -16.85 5.66 21.42
N LEU A 213 -16.33 5.87 20.23
CA LEU A 213 -15.00 5.39 19.85
C LEU A 213 -13.90 6.04 20.70
N GLN A 214 -13.95 7.34 20.90
CA GLN A 214 -12.97 8.07 21.72
C GLN A 214 -13.00 7.65 23.18
N ASN A 215 -14.21 7.55 23.77
CA ASN A 215 -14.37 7.37 25.22
C ASN A 215 -14.33 5.90 25.67
N HIS A 216 -14.60 4.94 24.78
CA HIS A 216 -14.70 3.54 25.15
C HIS A 216 -13.70 2.62 24.45
N ILE A 217 -13.23 3.00 23.26
CA ILE A 217 -12.41 2.11 22.43
C ILE A 217 -10.96 2.58 22.36
N PHE A 218 -10.74 3.86 22.02
CA PHE A 218 -9.41 4.37 21.69
C PHE A 218 -8.67 5.03 22.87
N ILE A 219 -9.21 4.97 24.09
CA ILE A 219 -8.58 5.54 25.29
C ILE A 219 -7.15 5.05 25.52
N HIS A 220 -6.87 3.78 25.18
CA HIS A 220 -5.57 3.13 25.35
C HIS A 220 -5.00 2.65 24.01
N SER A 221 -5.33 3.33 22.92
CA SER A 221 -4.84 2.93 21.59
C SER A 221 -3.35 3.12 21.50
N GLU A 222 -2.61 2.03 21.34
CA GLU A 222 -1.19 2.05 21.09
C GLU A 222 -0.91 1.81 19.61
N GLY A 223 -0.08 2.65 19.03
CA GLY A 223 0.35 2.56 17.65
C GLY A 223 1.77 3.10 17.48
N ASN A 224 2.34 2.85 16.31
CA ASN A 224 3.61 3.40 15.89
C ASN A 224 3.38 4.27 14.65
N THR A 225 4.01 5.44 14.61
CA THR A 225 3.93 6.35 13.46
C THR A 225 5.31 6.49 12.82
N GLN A 226 5.37 6.32 11.50
CA GLN A 226 6.55 6.64 10.72
C GLN A 226 6.30 7.91 9.92
N THR A 227 7.23 8.85 10.03
CA THR A 227 7.20 10.09 9.25
C THR A 227 7.95 9.93 7.93
N PRO A 228 7.58 10.69 6.88
CA PRO A 228 8.27 10.64 5.61
C PRO A 228 9.76 11.01 5.73
N ASP A 229 10.63 10.19 5.17
CA ASP A 229 12.06 10.49 5.00
C ASP A 229 12.28 11.14 3.63
N LYS A 230 13.09 12.19 3.57
CA LYS A 230 13.34 12.94 2.31
C LYS A 230 14.06 12.11 1.26
N ALA A 231 15.03 11.28 1.64
CA ALA A 231 15.75 10.43 0.69
C ALA A 231 14.81 9.37 0.11
N ASP A 232 13.94 8.77 0.93
CA ASP A 232 12.91 7.83 0.45
C ASP A 232 11.88 8.52 -0.46
N GLN A 233 11.47 9.76 -0.17
CA GLN A 233 10.58 10.53 -1.05
C GLN A 233 11.19 10.78 -2.44
N PHE A 234 12.43 11.29 -2.48
CA PHE A 234 13.13 11.54 -3.75
C PHE A 234 13.38 10.26 -4.53
N GLY A 235 13.77 9.19 -3.83
CA GLY A 235 14.02 7.90 -4.46
C GLY A 235 12.73 7.29 -5.01
N PHE A 236 11.63 7.33 -4.26
CA PHE A 236 10.35 6.84 -4.74
C PHE A 236 9.81 7.68 -5.92
N PHE A 237 9.98 9.00 -5.88
CA PHE A 237 9.63 9.85 -7.03
C PHE A 237 10.42 9.47 -8.29
N ALA A 238 11.72 9.20 -8.17
CA ALA A 238 12.55 8.73 -9.28
C ALA A 238 12.07 7.36 -9.79
N PHE A 239 11.75 6.42 -8.88
CA PHE A 239 11.16 5.13 -9.21
C PHE A 239 9.82 5.29 -9.94
N MET A 240 8.90 6.12 -9.44
CA MET A 240 7.58 6.34 -10.06
C MET A 240 7.68 6.92 -11.46
N LYS A 241 8.61 7.82 -11.71
CA LYS A 241 8.85 8.36 -13.04
C LYS A 241 9.21 7.26 -14.06
N GLU A 242 10.08 6.32 -13.68
CA GLU A 242 10.44 5.18 -14.54
C GLU A 242 9.31 4.15 -14.60
N TYR A 243 8.59 3.92 -13.50
CA TYR A 243 7.43 3.03 -13.46
C TYR A 243 6.35 3.47 -14.45
N ILE A 244 5.94 4.73 -14.42
CA ILE A 244 4.94 5.29 -15.35
C ILE A 244 5.44 5.20 -16.80
N ARG A 245 6.72 5.49 -17.04
CA ARG A 245 7.33 5.40 -18.37
C ARG A 245 7.36 3.97 -18.92
N CYS A 246 7.39 2.97 -18.05
CA CYS A 246 7.40 1.56 -18.41
C CYS A 246 6.01 0.91 -18.49
N LEU A 247 4.90 1.60 -18.16
CA LEU A 247 3.53 1.06 -18.33
C LEU A 247 3.23 0.53 -19.75
N PRO A 248 3.75 1.11 -20.85
CA PRO A 248 3.57 0.52 -22.18
C PRO A 248 4.18 -0.89 -22.33
N VAL A 249 5.20 -1.25 -21.54
CA VAL A 249 5.79 -2.59 -21.56
C VAL A 249 4.80 -3.60 -20.98
N GLU A 250 4.15 -3.26 -19.85
CA GLU A 250 3.10 -4.09 -19.25
C GLU A 250 1.92 -4.29 -20.23
N ARG A 251 1.48 -3.22 -20.90
CA ARG A 251 0.44 -3.31 -21.95
C ARG A 251 0.86 -4.25 -23.09
N ALA A 252 2.10 -4.15 -23.56
CA ALA A 252 2.63 -5.01 -24.60
C ALA A 252 2.71 -6.48 -24.14
N ALA A 253 3.06 -6.73 -22.87
CA ALA A 253 3.07 -8.08 -22.30
C ALA A 253 1.65 -8.68 -22.25
N VAL A 254 0.65 -7.90 -21.87
CA VAL A 254 -0.77 -8.31 -21.91
C VAL A 254 -1.19 -8.67 -23.33
N ASP A 255 -0.83 -7.86 -24.33
CA ASP A 255 -1.18 -8.09 -25.73
C ASP A 255 -0.47 -9.31 -26.32
N ALA A 256 0.78 -9.55 -25.93
CA ALA A 256 1.59 -10.66 -26.43
C ALA A 256 1.24 -12.04 -25.83
N LEU A 257 0.73 -12.06 -24.59
CA LEU A 257 0.45 -13.29 -23.84
C LEU A 257 -1.07 -13.51 -23.63
N ARG A 258 -1.85 -13.21 -24.65
CA ARG A 258 -3.31 -13.48 -24.68
C ARG A 258 -3.63 -14.94 -24.79
#